data_88b197f678b5c3be45883429015e0510
#
_entry.id   88b197f678b5c3be45883429015e0510
#
_cell.length_a   1.000
_cell.length_b   1.000
_cell.length_c   1.000
_cell.angle_alpha   90.00
_cell.angle_beta   90.00
_cell.angle_gamma   90.00
#
_symmetry.space_group_name_H-M   'P 1'
#
loop_
_entity.id
_entity.type
_entity.pdbx_description
1 polymer ?
#
loop_
_entity_poly.entity_id
_entity_poly.type
_entity_poly.pdbx_seq_one_letter_code
_entity_poly.pdbx_strand_id
1 'polypeptide(L)'
;MASKRDYYEVLGVSKGADANEIKRAYRKKAKQYHPDINKEPDAEEKFKEVQEAYDVLSDDNKRAAYDRYGHAAFEQGAGGAGAGGFGGFGFDDVDLGDIFGSFFGGGGSRRQRQSGPRRGDDHLMHLNVDFMEAIKGVKKEIKVTYDAQCPHCHGSGAKTPNDVQTCSYCNGTGTVSQKQQSPFGTFVTQTTCPHCNGTGKEIKVKCPDCGGKGYVTKTVNVELDVPAGINDGQQLRVAGKGGRGTNGGSNGDLFVEIHIKNNTEFVREVKNIYLTVPISSIDATLGCEIDVPTVQGDVTVKIAPGTQSGTTLRLKGKGVKNVRGSDYGDQFLKIEVKIPTKLSSKEKELYEQLRHVQGKKGSIFDTFKKQFKK
;
A
#
# COMPACT_ATOMS: atom_id res chain seq x y z
N MET A 1 28.02 40.97 -3.88
CA MET A 1 27.35 39.73 -4.29
C MET A 1 28.46 38.70 -4.47
N ALA A 2 28.51 37.63 -3.71
CA ALA A 2 29.49 36.56 -3.89
C ALA A 2 29.20 35.86 -5.22
N SER A 3 30.19 35.81 -6.13
CA SER A 3 30.05 35.10 -7.40
C SER A 3 29.91 33.61 -7.09
N LYS A 4 28.86 32.96 -7.61
CA LYS A 4 28.71 31.48 -7.51
C LYS A 4 29.95 30.80 -8.11
N ARG A 5 30.44 29.74 -7.46
CA ARG A 5 31.60 28.97 -7.94
C ARG A 5 31.20 28.18 -9.19
N ASP A 6 32.19 27.97 -10.08
CA ASP A 6 32.01 27.17 -11.29
C ASP A 6 31.60 25.73 -10.90
N TYR A 7 30.57 25.16 -11.55
CA TYR A 7 30.06 23.84 -11.23
C TYR A 7 31.08 22.72 -11.43
N TYR A 8 31.99 22.88 -12.38
CA TYR A 8 33.12 21.93 -12.57
C TYR A 8 34.08 21.99 -11.38
N GLU A 9 34.35 23.18 -10.86
CA GLU A 9 35.16 23.37 -9.65
C GLU A 9 34.49 22.84 -8.40
N VAL A 10 33.19 23.03 -8.26
CA VAL A 10 32.38 22.51 -7.15
C VAL A 10 32.50 20.99 -7.10
N LEU A 11 32.37 20.29 -8.23
CA LEU A 11 32.52 18.83 -8.29
C LEU A 11 34.00 18.40 -8.27
N GLY A 12 34.95 19.30 -8.62
CA GLY A 12 36.39 19.01 -8.71
C GLY A 12 36.73 18.17 -9.94
N VAL A 13 36.09 18.47 -11.08
CA VAL A 13 36.32 17.82 -12.38
C VAL A 13 36.68 18.84 -13.44
N SER A 14 37.30 18.41 -14.55
CA SER A 14 37.63 19.28 -15.69
C SER A 14 36.36 19.54 -16.55
N LYS A 15 36.37 20.65 -17.32
CA LYS A 15 35.25 20.96 -18.26
C LYS A 15 35.05 19.89 -19.34
N GLY A 16 36.05 19.04 -19.60
CA GLY A 16 35.97 17.92 -20.52
C GLY A 16 35.61 16.58 -19.91
N ALA A 17 35.28 16.53 -18.60
CA ALA A 17 34.95 15.30 -17.88
C ALA A 17 33.75 14.56 -18.50
N ASP A 18 33.85 13.23 -18.56
CA ASP A 18 32.74 12.41 -19.03
C ASP A 18 31.63 12.25 -17.96
N ALA A 19 30.46 11.76 -18.38
CA ALA A 19 29.30 11.57 -17.50
C ALA A 19 29.62 10.63 -16.32
N ASN A 20 30.52 9.66 -16.49
CA ASN A 20 30.90 8.73 -15.43
C ASN A 20 31.84 9.39 -14.41
N GLU A 21 32.73 10.25 -14.87
CA GLU A 21 33.60 11.04 -14.00
C GLU A 21 32.79 12.02 -13.15
N ILE A 22 31.86 12.75 -13.76
CA ILE A 22 30.94 13.66 -13.08
C ILE A 22 30.15 12.90 -11.99
N LYS A 23 29.59 11.74 -12.32
CA LYS A 23 28.84 10.90 -11.39
C LYS A 23 29.68 10.36 -10.24
N ARG A 24 30.94 9.98 -10.50
CA ARG A 24 31.87 9.52 -9.46
C ARG A 24 32.25 10.67 -8.52
N ALA A 25 32.55 11.84 -9.08
CA ALA A 25 32.90 13.04 -8.33
C ALA A 25 31.76 13.48 -7.43
N TYR A 26 30.50 13.50 -7.95
CA TYR A 26 29.31 13.76 -7.18
C TYR A 26 29.15 12.80 -6.00
N ARG A 27 29.21 11.49 -6.24
CA ARG A 27 29.08 10.49 -5.16
C ARG A 27 30.12 10.67 -4.05
N LYS A 28 31.34 11.02 -4.42
CA LYS A 28 32.45 11.28 -3.46
C LYS A 28 32.13 12.50 -2.60
N LYS A 29 31.75 13.63 -3.24
CA LYS A 29 31.45 14.90 -2.57
C LYS A 29 30.16 14.84 -1.77
N ALA A 30 29.11 14.22 -2.29
CA ALA A 30 27.85 14.02 -1.58
C ALA A 30 28.04 13.20 -0.29
N LYS A 31 28.86 12.15 -0.32
CA LYS A 31 29.21 11.39 0.89
C LYS A 31 30.03 12.22 1.89
N GLN A 32 30.90 13.09 1.40
CA GLN A 32 31.78 13.94 2.23
C GLN A 32 31.00 15.03 2.96
N TYR A 33 29.97 15.60 2.32
CA TYR A 33 29.16 16.72 2.85
C TYR A 33 27.76 16.29 3.30
N HIS A 34 27.51 14.97 3.41
CA HIS A 34 26.20 14.47 3.86
C HIS A 34 25.89 14.93 5.28
N PRO A 35 24.71 15.50 5.57
CA PRO A 35 24.36 16.06 6.88
C PRO A 35 24.43 15.03 8.03
N ASP A 36 24.23 13.74 7.73
CA ASP A 36 24.33 12.68 8.74
C ASP A 36 25.80 12.33 9.09
N ILE A 37 26.74 12.62 8.18
CA ILE A 37 28.16 12.24 8.34
C ILE A 37 29.01 13.45 8.73
N ASN A 38 28.74 14.62 8.15
CA ASN A 38 29.48 15.85 8.40
C ASN A 38 28.60 16.87 9.14
N LYS A 39 29.01 17.25 10.35
CA LYS A 39 28.31 18.20 11.22
C LYS A 39 28.93 19.62 11.19
N GLU A 40 29.78 19.91 10.23
CA GLU A 40 30.31 21.27 10.05
C GLU A 40 29.20 22.25 9.65
N PRO A 41 29.24 23.51 10.13
CA PRO A 41 28.17 24.49 9.90
C PRO A 41 27.93 24.80 8.41
N ASP A 42 28.92 24.62 7.56
CA ASP A 42 28.89 24.86 6.11
C ASP A 42 28.68 23.59 5.26
N ALA A 43 28.54 22.43 5.90
CA ALA A 43 28.35 21.14 5.21
C ALA A 43 27.06 21.12 4.38
N GLU A 44 25.97 21.66 4.92
CA GLU A 44 24.68 21.73 4.23
C GLU A 44 24.71 22.64 3.00
N GLU A 45 25.38 23.80 3.09
CA GLU A 45 25.54 24.70 1.95
C GLU A 45 26.39 24.06 0.86
N LYS A 46 27.51 23.44 1.22
CA LYS A 46 28.39 22.71 0.30
C LYS A 46 27.68 21.52 -0.34
N PHE A 47 26.84 20.83 0.40
CA PHE A 47 26.03 19.72 -0.14
C PHE A 47 25.04 20.21 -1.19
N LYS A 48 24.34 21.32 -0.94
CA LYS A 48 23.42 21.95 -1.89
C LYS A 48 24.15 22.42 -3.16
N GLU A 49 25.32 23.03 -3.04
CA GLU A 49 26.13 23.42 -4.19
C GLU A 49 26.58 22.20 -5.03
N VAL A 50 27.00 21.12 -4.38
CA VAL A 50 27.39 19.87 -5.04
C VAL A 50 26.21 19.22 -5.77
N GLN A 51 25.02 19.28 -5.20
CA GLN A 51 23.79 18.76 -5.80
C GLN A 51 23.39 19.61 -7.01
N GLU A 52 23.36 20.95 -6.87
CA GLU A 52 23.06 21.88 -7.97
C GLU A 52 24.04 21.69 -9.15
N ALA A 53 25.33 21.56 -8.86
CA ALA A 53 26.34 21.31 -9.87
C ALA A 53 26.13 19.97 -10.63
N TYR A 54 25.75 18.92 -9.91
CA TYR A 54 25.47 17.62 -10.52
C TYR A 54 24.21 17.65 -11.38
N ASP A 55 23.13 18.30 -10.92
CA ASP A 55 21.87 18.42 -11.65
C ASP A 55 22.02 19.15 -12.99
N VAL A 56 22.96 20.08 -13.07
CA VAL A 56 23.26 20.79 -14.31
C VAL A 56 24.23 20.00 -15.19
N LEU A 57 25.28 19.42 -14.63
CA LEU A 57 26.34 18.77 -15.43
C LEU A 57 26.03 17.32 -15.82
N SER A 58 25.02 16.69 -15.21
CA SER A 58 24.60 15.32 -15.54
C SER A 58 23.67 15.23 -16.76
N ASP A 59 23.04 16.33 -17.17
CA ASP A 59 22.19 16.42 -18.33
C ASP A 59 22.92 17.14 -19.48
N ASP A 60 23.04 16.48 -20.64
CA ASP A 60 23.80 17.00 -21.79
C ASP A 60 23.27 18.35 -22.28
N ASN A 61 21.95 18.60 -22.22
CA ASN A 61 21.35 19.85 -22.67
C ASN A 61 21.63 21.00 -21.66
N LYS A 62 21.48 20.70 -20.36
CA LYS A 62 21.79 21.69 -19.30
C LYS A 62 23.27 22.01 -19.27
N ARG A 63 24.12 21.00 -19.43
CA ARG A 63 25.55 21.16 -19.52
C ARG A 63 25.96 22.04 -20.71
N ALA A 64 25.38 21.79 -21.90
CA ALA A 64 25.64 22.61 -23.08
C ALA A 64 25.16 24.07 -22.89
N ALA A 65 24.07 24.30 -22.19
CA ALA A 65 23.60 25.64 -21.83
C ALA A 65 24.54 26.30 -20.82
N TYR A 66 25.00 25.58 -19.82
CA TYR A 66 25.95 26.06 -18.83
C TYR A 66 27.32 26.42 -19.47
N ASP A 67 27.81 25.55 -20.38
CA ASP A 67 29.07 25.78 -21.08
C ASP A 67 29.06 27.03 -21.99
N ARG A 68 27.86 27.41 -22.50
CA ARG A 68 27.71 28.59 -23.36
C ARG A 68 27.46 29.88 -22.58
N TYR A 69 26.66 29.84 -21.53
CA TYR A 69 26.13 31.04 -20.86
C TYR A 69 26.50 31.14 -19.37
N GLY A 70 27.19 30.13 -18.82
CA GLY A 70 27.56 30.05 -17.41
C GLY A 70 26.32 30.04 -16.49
N HIS A 71 26.43 30.55 -15.29
CA HIS A 71 25.35 30.67 -14.32
C HIS A 71 24.18 31.55 -14.83
N ALA A 72 24.45 32.50 -15.72
CA ALA A 72 23.44 33.37 -16.30
C ALA A 72 22.34 32.61 -17.08
N ALA A 73 22.65 31.41 -17.57
CA ALA A 73 21.67 30.53 -18.20
C ALA A 73 20.52 30.11 -17.26
N PHE A 74 20.79 30.12 -15.95
CA PHE A 74 19.86 29.65 -14.91
C PHE A 74 19.38 30.79 -14.01
N GLU A 75 20.01 31.98 -14.05
CA GLU A 75 19.62 33.16 -13.26
C GLU A 75 18.53 34.01 -13.96
N GLN A 76 18.48 34.03 -15.30
CA GLN A 76 17.51 34.81 -16.05
C GLN A 76 16.06 34.25 -16.04
N GLY A 77 15.84 33.03 -15.52
CA GLY A 77 14.51 32.44 -15.32
C GLY A 77 13.80 32.91 -14.03
N ALA A 78 14.50 33.60 -13.12
CA ALA A 78 13.95 34.07 -11.83
C ALA A 78 13.42 35.51 -11.85
N GLY A 79 13.52 36.21 -12.97
CA GLY A 79 13.24 37.66 -13.11
C GLY A 79 11.87 38.05 -13.67
N GLY A 80 10.85 37.19 -13.63
CA GLY A 80 9.56 37.52 -14.26
C GLY A 80 8.31 36.98 -13.59
N ALA A 81 8.24 36.89 -12.26
CA ALA A 81 6.96 36.89 -11.52
C ALA A 81 7.21 36.89 -9.99
N GLY A 82 7.04 38.07 -9.34
CA GLY A 82 6.62 38.19 -7.95
C GLY A 82 7.56 37.60 -6.89
N ALA A 83 8.39 38.47 -6.31
CA ALA A 83 9.04 38.25 -5.02
C ALA A 83 8.04 37.80 -3.96
N GLY A 84 8.20 36.56 -3.44
CA GLY A 84 7.39 36.07 -2.32
C GLY A 84 7.66 34.59 -2.02
N GLY A 85 8.69 34.30 -1.22
CA GLY A 85 8.65 33.16 -0.30
C GLY A 85 8.96 31.77 -0.84
N PHE A 86 10.21 31.49 -1.22
CA PHE A 86 10.71 30.10 -1.29
C PHE A 86 11.50 29.75 -0.01
N GLY A 87 10.85 29.94 1.15
CA GLY A 87 11.38 29.49 2.42
C GLY A 87 10.33 28.64 3.09
N GLY A 88 10.51 27.32 3.07
CA GLY A 88 9.79 26.44 3.98
C GLY A 88 8.92 25.34 3.38
N PHE A 89 9.43 24.60 2.39
CA PHE A 89 8.84 23.28 2.07
C PHE A 89 9.93 22.20 2.18
N GLY A 90 9.70 21.24 3.10
CA GLY A 90 10.56 20.08 3.30
C GLY A 90 10.71 19.27 2.01
N PHE A 91 11.97 19.05 1.65
CA PHE A 91 12.40 18.34 0.44
C PHE A 91 12.38 16.82 0.67
N ASP A 92 11.21 16.21 0.84
CA ASP A 92 11.25 14.75 1.05
C ASP A 92 10.51 13.91 0.01
N ASP A 93 9.84 14.49 -1.00
CA ASP A 93 9.24 13.65 -2.05
C ASP A 93 8.75 14.41 -3.31
N VAL A 94 9.43 15.44 -3.78
CA VAL A 94 9.06 16.11 -5.03
C VAL A 94 10.16 15.92 -6.07
N ASP A 95 9.88 15.11 -7.08
CA ASP A 95 10.75 14.93 -8.26
C ASP A 95 10.93 16.27 -8.99
N LEU A 96 12.08 16.91 -8.73
CA LEU A 96 12.50 18.17 -9.35
C LEU A 96 12.55 18.11 -10.89
N GLY A 97 12.55 16.90 -11.47
CA GLY A 97 12.50 16.68 -12.90
C GLY A 97 11.18 17.15 -13.53
N ASP A 98 10.06 16.96 -12.85
CA ASP A 98 8.73 17.32 -13.37
C ASP A 98 8.46 18.84 -13.33
N ILE A 99 9.01 19.56 -12.34
CA ILE A 99 8.84 21.02 -12.25
C ILE A 99 9.72 21.72 -13.29
N PHE A 100 10.92 21.23 -13.52
CA PHE A 100 11.85 21.83 -14.47
C PHE A 100 11.51 21.48 -15.94
N GLY A 101 11.00 20.28 -16.20
CA GLY A 101 10.47 19.88 -17.50
C GLY A 101 9.25 20.71 -17.94
N SER A 102 8.47 21.22 -17.01
CA SER A 102 7.32 22.09 -17.24
C SER A 102 7.73 23.55 -17.57
N PHE A 103 8.87 23.99 -17.07
CA PHE A 103 9.31 25.39 -17.20
C PHE A 103 10.30 25.64 -18.35
N PHE A 104 11.19 24.66 -18.66
CA PHE A 104 12.23 24.80 -19.68
C PHE A 104 11.96 24.00 -20.96
N GLY A 105 11.01 23.10 -20.94
CA GLY A 105 10.54 22.38 -22.14
C GLY A 105 9.69 23.26 -23.04
N GLY A 106 10.20 24.38 -23.47
CA GLY A 106 9.61 25.27 -24.46
C GLY A 106 9.57 24.65 -25.86
N GLY A 107 8.79 23.58 -26.02
CA GLY A 107 8.53 22.88 -27.24
C GLY A 107 7.35 21.93 -27.01
N GLY A 108 6.17 22.54 -26.84
CA GLY A 108 4.89 21.92 -26.65
C GLY A 108 4.66 20.57 -27.29
N SER A 109 5.00 19.48 -26.66
CA SER A 109 4.10 18.36 -26.66
C SER A 109 3.02 18.63 -25.61
N ARG A 110 2.07 19.52 -25.92
CA ARG A 110 0.74 19.41 -25.35
C ARG A 110 0.38 17.93 -25.54
N ARG A 111 0.48 17.13 -24.48
CA ARG A 111 -0.21 15.83 -24.46
C ARG A 111 -1.65 16.18 -24.72
N GLN A 112 -2.00 16.17 -25.99
CA GLN A 112 -3.36 16.23 -26.48
C GLN A 112 -4.05 15.15 -25.67
N ARG A 113 -4.91 15.55 -24.72
CA ARG A 113 -5.72 14.60 -23.95
C ARG A 113 -6.40 13.74 -25.00
N GLN A 114 -5.83 12.57 -25.26
CA GLN A 114 -6.36 11.67 -26.26
C GLN A 114 -7.79 11.39 -25.88
N SER A 115 -8.70 11.78 -26.77
CA SER A 115 -10.14 11.45 -26.72
C SER A 115 -10.38 9.96 -26.98
N GLY A 116 -9.39 9.12 -26.72
CA GLY A 116 -9.44 7.68 -26.89
C GLY A 116 -10.19 6.95 -25.78
N PRO A 117 -10.43 5.63 -25.96
CA PRO A 117 -11.02 4.77 -24.95
C PRO A 117 -10.22 4.81 -23.65
N ARG A 118 -10.88 5.06 -22.52
CA ARG A 118 -10.25 5.05 -21.21
C ARG A 118 -10.91 3.99 -20.35
N ARG A 119 -10.08 3.16 -19.70
CA ARG A 119 -10.55 2.20 -18.70
C ARG A 119 -11.18 2.93 -17.52
N GLY A 120 -12.25 2.37 -16.95
CA GLY A 120 -12.89 2.86 -15.74
C GLY A 120 -12.02 2.65 -14.49
N ASP A 121 -12.37 3.38 -13.43
CA ASP A 121 -11.69 3.29 -12.15
C ASP A 121 -11.97 1.94 -11.47
N ASP A 122 -11.00 1.47 -10.70
CA ASP A 122 -11.17 0.28 -9.89
C ASP A 122 -11.95 0.63 -8.61
N HIS A 123 -12.82 -0.28 -8.16
CA HIS A 123 -13.59 -0.09 -6.94
C HIS A 123 -13.06 -1.00 -5.83
N LEU A 124 -13.18 -0.57 -4.58
CA LEU A 124 -12.85 -1.35 -3.40
C LEU A 124 -14.13 -1.67 -2.62
N MET A 125 -14.26 -2.93 -2.19
CA MET A 125 -15.34 -3.41 -1.34
C MET A 125 -14.74 -4.22 -0.19
N HIS A 126 -15.27 -4.07 1.02
CA HIS A 126 -14.84 -4.85 2.18
C HIS A 126 -15.79 -6.03 2.41
N LEU A 127 -15.20 -7.21 2.65
CA LEU A 127 -15.95 -8.43 2.96
C LEU A 127 -15.49 -9.00 4.29
N ASN A 128 -16.41 -9.09 5.25
CA ASN A 128 -16.14 -9.74 6.52
C ASN A 128 -16.25 -11.25 6.38
N VAL A 129 -15.21 -11.95 6.84
CA VAL A 129 -15.09 -13.40 6.82
C VAL A 129 -14.82 -13.89 8.24
N ASP A 130 -15.43 -14.98 8.64
CA ASP A 130 -15.18 -15.56 9.95
C ASP A 130 -13.78 -16.21 9.98
N PHE A 131 -13.16 -16.25 11.16
CA PHE A 131 -11.80 -16.79 11.34
C PHE A 131 -11.64 -18.19 10.74
N MET A 132 -12.56 -19.12 11.04
CA MET A 132 -12.50 -20.49 10.54
C MET A 132 -12.74 -20.59 9.03
N GLU A 133 -13.57 -19.71 8.47
CA GLU A 133 -13.78 -19.62 7.03
C GLU A 133 -12.51 -19.14 6.32
N ALA A 134 -11.81 -18.14 6.88
CA ALA A 134 -10.54 -17.66 6.32
C ALA A 134 -9.44 -18.73 6.35
N ILE A 135 -9.46 -19.62 7.35
CA ILE A 135 -8.49 -20.72 7.45
C ILE A 135 -8.80 -21.85 6.47
N LYS A 136 -10.05 -22.28 6.41
CA LYS A 136 -10.50 -23.43 5.59
C LYS A 136 -10.75 -23.07 4.13
N GLY A 137 -10.95 -21.79 3.85
CA GLY A 137 -11.48 -21.29 2.59
C GLY A 137 -13.00 -21.42 2.53
N VAL A 138 -13.64 -20.54 1.80
CA VAL A 138 -15.10 -20.50 1.64
C VAL A 138 -15.47 -19.85 0.32
N LYS A 139 -16.57 -20.30 -0.26
CA LYS A 139 -17.20 -19.62 -1.39
C LYS A 139 -18.33 -18.75 -0.84
N LYS A 140 -18.27 -17.46 -1.12
CA LYS A 140 -19.28 -16.49 -0.70
C LYS A 140 -19.92 -15.81 -1.90
N GLU A 141 -21.21 -15.68 -1.89
CA GLU A 141 -21.92 -14.86 -2.86
C GLU A 141 -21.96 -13.41 -2.39
N ILE A 142 -21.49 -12.52 -3.24
CA ILE A 142 -21.54 -11.09 -3.03
C ILE A 142 -22.44 -10.44 -4.08
N LYS A 143 -23.26 -9.49 -3.64
CA LYS A 143 -24.11 -8.71 -4.54
C LYS A 143 -23.36 -7.49 -5.00
N VAL A 144 -23.06 -7.42 -6.31
CA VAL A 144 -22.29 -6.33 -6.92
C VAL A 144 -23.17 -5.57 -7.89
N THR A 145 -23.24 -4.25 -7.70
CA THR A 145 -23.90 -3.33 -8.61
C THR A 145 -22.86 -2.55 -9.38
N TYR A 146 -22.89 -2.62 -10.70
CA TYR A 146 -21.93 -1.96 -11.56
C TYR A 146 -22.58 -1.50 -12.87
N ASP A 147 -21.96 -0.56 -13.56
CA ASP A 147 -22.40 -0.08 -14.84
C ASP A 147 -21.85 -0.98 -15.96
N ALA A 148 -22.72 -1.82 -16.51
CA ALA A 148 -22.39 -2.68 -17.62
C ALA A 148 -22.56 -1.93 -18.94
N GLN A 149 -21.71 -2.22 -19.91
CA GLN A 149 -21.88 -1.71 -21.26
C GLN A 149 -23.27 -2.08 -21.81
N CYS A 150 -23.96 -1.12 -22.38
CA CYS A 150 -25.29 -1.37 -22.96
C CYS A 150 -25.20 -2.42 -24.09
N PRO A 151 -25.95 -3.51 -24.02
CA PRO A 151 -25.88 -4.58 -25.03
C PRO A 151 -26.35 -4.16 -26.43
N HIS A 152 -27.21 -3.16 -26.49
CA HIS A 152 -27.74 -2.68 -27.77
C HIS A 152 -26.74 -1.75 -28.49
N CYS A 153 -26.22 -0.74 -27.82
CA CYS A 153 -25.39 0.28 -28.47
C CYS A 153 -23.88 0.08 -28.22
N HIS A 154 -23.47 -0.94 -27.47
CA HIS A 154 -22.07 -1.25 -27.17
C HIS A 154 -21.26 -0.04 -26.69
N GLY A 155 -21.87 0.78 -25.83
CA GLY A 155 -21.22 1.94 -25.23
C GLY A 155 -21.32 3.24 -26.05
N SER A 156 -21.83 3.22 -27.26
CA SER A 156 -21.96 4.44 -28.11
C SER A 156 -23.03 5.41 -27.59
N GLY A 157 -24.05 4.92 -26.92
CA GLY A 157 -25.25 5.68 -26.54
C GLY A 157 -26.21 6.01 -27.69
N ALA A 158 -25.86 5.69 -28.93
CA ALA A 158 -26.66 5.92 -30.09
C ALA A 158 -27.52 4.70 -30.46
N LYS A 159 -28.65 4.92 -31.11
CA LYS A 159 -29.52 3.83 -31.56
C LYS A 159 -28.84 2.98 -32.65
N THR A 160 -28.17 3.64 -33.60
CA THR A 160 -27.37 3.00 -34.62
C THR A 160 -25.98 3.65 -34.70
N PRO A 161 -24.96 2.98 -35.26
CA PRO A 161 -23.65 3.59 -35.49
C PRO A 161 -23.68 4.89 -36.33
N ASN A 162 -24.63 5.00 -37.25
CA ASN A 162 -24.81 6.17 -38.14
C ASN A 162 -25.38 7.40 -37.38
N ASP A 163 -25.98 7.19 -36.22
CA ASP A 163 -26.51 8.27 -35.39
C ASP A 163 -25.42 8.97 -34.56
N VAL A 164 -24.17 8.51 -34.64
CA VAL A 164 -23.01 9.14 -34.00
C VAL A 164 -22.34 10.05 -35.01
N GLN A 165 -22.29 11.35 -34.73
CA GLN A 165 -21.63 12.34 -35.59
C GLN A 165 -20.49 13.03 -34.82
N THR A 166 -19.55 13.60 -35.54
CA THR A 166 -18.53 14.48 -34.94
C THR A 166 -19.21 15.72 -34.37
N CYS A 167 -18.90 16.08 -33.16
CA CYS A 167 -19.48 17.29 -32.53
C CYS A 167 -19.08 18.53 -33.33
N SER A 168 -20.10 19.25 -33.85
CA SER A 168 -19.92 20.43 -34.67
C SER A 168 -19.29 21.60 -33.89
N TYR A 169 -19.49 21.66 -32.56
CA TYR A 169 -18.99 22.75 -31.72
C TYR A 169 -17.48 22.69 -31.45
N CYS A 170 -16.94 21.50 -31.26
CA CYS A 170 -15.52 21.28 -30.99
C CYS A 170 -14.77 20.57 -32.13
N ASN A 171 -15.43 20.31 -33.24
CA ASN A 171 -14.88 19.55 -34.38
C ASN A 171 -14.20 18.24 -33.96
N GLY A 172 -14.81 17.52 -33.00
CA GLY A 172 -14.33 16.23 -32.53
C GLY A 172 -13.23 16.28 -31.44
N THR A 173 -12.72 17.44 -31.07
CA THR A 173 -11.63 17.56 -30.10
C THR A 173 -12.07 17.28 -28.66
N GLY A 174 -13.37 17.37 -28.38
CA GLY A 174 -13.92 17.24 -27.01
C GLY A 174 -13.64 18.42 -26.07
N THR A 175 -12.83 19.38 -26.53
CA THR A 175 -12.46 20.58 -25.75
C THR A 175 -12.64 21.83 -26.58
N VAL A 176 -12.85 22.98 -25.92
CA VAL A 176 -12.92 24.29 -26.56
C VAL A 176 -11.95 25.24 -25.85
N SER A 177 -11.30 26.11 -26.63
CA SER A 177 -10.38 27.09 -26.12
C SER A 177 -11.14 28.38 -25.81
N GLN A 178 -11.14 28.81 -24.55
CA GLN A 178 -11.67 30.09 -24.13
C GLN A 178 -10.51 31.07 -23.85
N LYS A 179 -10.58 32.24 -24.48
CA LYS A 179 -9.65 33.33 -24.21
C LYS A 179 -10.18 34.13 -23.02
N GLN A 180 -9.47 34.15 -21.91
CA GLN A 180 -9.75 35.01 -20.76
C GLN A 180 -8.75 36.15 -20.75
N GLN A 181 -9.26 37.38 -20.76
CA GLN A 181 -8.46 38.58 -20.53
C GLN A 181 -8.29 38.79 -19.02
N SER A 182 -7.07 38.90 -18.56
CA SER A 182 -6.74 39.29 -17.20
C SER A 182 -5.88 40.57 -17.26
N PRO A 183 -5.74 41.33 -16.14
CA PRO A 183 -4.88 42.48 -16.08
C PRO A 183 -3.41 42.21 -16.43
N PHE A 184 -3.01 40.94 -16.43
CA PHE A 184 -1.64 40.47 -16.74
C PHE A 184 -1.49 39.82 -18.12
N GLY A 185 -2.52 39.87 -18.98
CA GLY A 185 -2.47 39.34 -20.34
C GLY A 185 -3.65 38.44 -20.69
N THR A 186 -3.66 37.96 -21.95
CA THR A 186 -4.68 37.06 -22.44
C THR A 186 -4.24 35.59 -22.22
N PHE A 187 -4.97 34.86 -21.42
CA PHE A 187 -4.74 33.42 -21.20
C PHE A 187 -5.73 32.62 -22.04
N VAL A 188 -5.23 31.54 -22.66
CA VAL A 188 -6.07 30.59 -23.39
C VAL A 188 -6.26 29.37 -22.53
N THR A 189 -7.46 29.23 -21.96
CA THR A 189 -7.83 28.06 -21.15
C THR A 189 -8.60 27.06 -22.00
N GLN A 190 -8.24 25.78 -21.95
CA GLN A 190 -9.01 24.71 -22.58
C GLN A 190 -10.05 24.18 -21.59
N THR A 191 -11.32 24.26 -21.96
CA THR A 191 -12.44 23.74 -21.19
C THR A 191 -13.10 22.59 -21.93
N THR A 192 -13.76 21.69 -21.18
CA THR A 192 -14.55 20.60 -21.76
C THR A 192 -15.66 21.18 -22.64
N CYS A 193 -15.83 20.64 -23.85
CA CYS A 193 -16.88 21.09 -24.75
C CYS A 193 -18.28 20.89 -24.11
N PRO A 194 -19.09 21.94 -23.95
CA PRO A 194 -20.39 21.85 -23.29
C PRO A 194 -21.43 21.05 -24.13
N HIS A 195 -21.25 20.96 -25.45
CA HIS A 195 -22.16 20.23 -26.32
C HIS A 195 -21.99 18.73 -26.24
N CYS A 196 -20.76 18.24 -26.25
CA CYS A 196 -20.47 16.81 -26.24
C CYS A 196 -19.94 16.30 -24.90
N ASN A 197 -19.81 17.16 -23.89
CA ASN A 197 -19.27 16.81 -22.57
C ASN A 197 -17.93 16.05 -22.65
N GLY A 198 -17.06 16.45 -23.57
CA GLY A 198 -15.73 15.88 -23.72
C GLY A 198 -15.63 14.66 -24.64
N THR A 199 -16.74 14.11 -25.12
CA THR A 199 -16.73 12.92 -25.99
C THR A 199 -16.24 13.20 -27.40
N GLY A 200 -16.30 14.44 -27.87
CA GLY A 200 -16.04 14.81 -29.28
C GLY A 200 -17.12 14.35 -30.27
N LYS A 201 -18.17 13.68 -29.80
CA LYS A 201 -19.24 13.09 -30.59
C LYS A 201 -20.61 13.59 -30.15
N GLU A 202 -21.52 13.71 -31.08
CA GLU A 202 -22.91 14.10 -30.86
C GLU A 202 -23.84 12.97 -31.31
N ILE A 203 -24.86 12.67 -30.52
CA ILE A 203 -25.79 11.58 -30.73
C ILE A 203 -27.10 12.17 -31.26
N LYS A 204 -27.47 11.88 -32.52
CA LYS A 204 -28.74 12.33 -33.11
C LYS A 204 -29.95 11.58 -32.54
N VAL A 205 -29.86 10.25 -32.49
CA VAL A 205 -30.94 9.40 -31.99
C VAL A 205 -30.36 8.58 -30.82
N LYS A 206 -30.88 8.81 -29.66
CA LYS A 206 -30.44 8.12 -28.41
C LYS A 206 -30.85 6.64 -28.46
N CYS A 207 -30.00 5.78 -27.93
CA CYS A 207 -30.30 4.38 -27.72
C CYS A 207 -31.49 4.23 -26.77
N PRO A 208 -32.56 3.47 -27.12
CA PRO A 208 -33.74 3.32 -26.31
C PRO A 208 -33.44 2.61 -24.96
N ASP A 209 -32.50 1.65 -24.95
CA ASP A 209 -32.22 0.83 -23.76
C ASP A 209 -31.46 1.58 -22.69
N CYS A 210 -30.54 2.47 -23.05
CA CYS A 210 -29.72 3.21 -22.09
C CYS A 210 -30.01 4.72 -22.05
N GLY A 211 -30.96 5.21 -22.86
CA GLY A 211 -31.32 6.63 -22.94
C GLY A 211 -30.18 7.56 -23.35
N GLY A 212 -29.23 7.06 -24.11
CA GLY A 212 -28.06 7.81 -24.56
C GLY A 212 -26.81 7.71 -23.64
N LYS A 213 -26.92 7.00 -22.50
CA LYS A 213 -25.83 6.89 -21.54
C LYS A 213 -24.70 5.95 -21.99
N GLY A 214 -24.99 4.97 -22.87
CA GLY A 214 -24.04 3.96 -23.33
C GLY A 214 -23.85 2.80 -22.34
N TYR A 215 -24.45 2.85 -21.18
CA TYR A 215 -24.38 1.80 -20.16
C TYR A 215 -25.72 1.61 -19.45
N VAL A 216 -25.85 0.46 -18.79
CA VAL A 216 -27.00 0.12 -17.94
C VAL A 216 -26.48 -0.39 -16.60
N THR A 217 -27.09 0.06 -15.53
CA THR A 217 -26.72 -0.40 -14.19
C THR A 217 -27.26 -1.82 -13.98
N LYS A 218 -26.40 -2.77 -13.65
CA LYS A 218 -26.73 -4.16 -13.39
C LYS A 218 -26.33 -4.56 -11.98
N THR A 219 -27.21 -5.29 -11.31
CA THR A 219 -26.89 -5.95 -10.05
C THR A 219 -26.79 -7.45 -10.33
N VAL A 220 -25.66 -8.05 -9.97
CA VAL A 220 -25.39 -9.48 -10.15
C VAL A 220 -24.87 -10.09 -8.86
N ASN A 221 -25.21 -11.33 -8.62
CA ASN A 221 -24.54 -12.12 -7.60
C ASN A 221 -23.26 -12.69 -8.21
N VAL A 222 -22.15 -12.48 -7.53
CA VAL A 222 -20.85 -12.99 -7.91
C VAL A 222 -20.39 -13.96 -6.85
N GLU A 223 -20.10 -15.19 -7.23
CA GLU A 223 -19.47 -16.17 -6.35
C GLU A 223 -17.97 -15.80 -6.22
N LEU A 224 -17.56 -15.49 -5.01
CA LEU A 224 -16.19 -15.18 -4.66
C LEU A 224 -15.57 -16.39 -3.96
N ASP A 225 -14.53 -16.95 -4.53
CA ASP A 225 -13.76 -18.01 -3.94
C ASP A 225 -12.67 -17.42 -3.03
N VAL A 226 -12.88 -17.53 -1.72
CA VAL A 226 -11.93 -17.09 -0.69
C VAL A 226 -10.97 -18.25 -0.42
N PRO A 227 -9.69 -18.15 -0.82
CA PRO A 227 -8.75 -19.26 -0.68
C PRO A 227 -8.43 -19.55 0.79
N ALA A 228 -8.20 -20.84 1.08
CA ALA A 228 -7.79 -21.28 2.41
C ALA A 228 -6.48 -20.60 2.84
N GLY A 229 -6.47 -20.08 4.07
CA GLY A 229 -5.30 -19.41 4.63
C GLY A 229 -5.14 -17.94 4.26
N ILE A 230 -6.13 -17.31 3.63
CA ILE A 230 -6.11 -15.89 3.28
C ILE A 230 -5.75 -15.04 4.50
N ASN A 231 -4.98 -13.96 4.27
CA ASN A 231 -4.62 -13.02 5.32
C ASN A 231 -5.64 -11.88 5.41
N ASP A 232 -5.71 -11.26 6.59
CA ASP A 232 -6.46 -10.02 6.79
C ASP A 232 -5.90 -8.91 5.90
N GLY A 233 -6.79 -8.06 5.34
CA GLY A 233 -6.43 -7.01 4.39
C GLY A 233 -6.06 -7.51 2.99
N GLN A 234 -6.08 -8.80 2.71
CA GLN A 234 -5.78 -9.33 1.38
C GLN A 234 -6.93 -9.07 0.42
N GLN A 235 -6.61 -8.66 -0.81
CA GLN A 235 -7.58 -8.29 -1.82
C GLN A 235 -7.75 -9.40 -2.87
N LEU A 236 -9.00 -9.67 -3.22
CA LEU A 236 -9.41 -10.58 -4.30
C LEU A 236 -9.98 -9.74 -5.44
N ARG A 237 -9.49 -9.97 -6.66
CA ARG A 237 -9.90 -9.22 -7.85
C ARG A 237 -11.08 -9.87 -8.55
N VAL A 238 -12.12 -9.09 -8.81
CA VAL A 238 -13.26 -9.47 -9.66
C VAL A 238 -13.23 -8.60 -10.91
N ALA A 239 -12.83 -9.19 -12.02
CA ALA A 239 -12.58 -8.47 -13.27
C ALA A 239 -13.84 -7.81 -13.85
N GLY A 240 -13.70 -6.55 -14.30
CA GLY A 240 -14.73 -5.81 -15.03
C GLY A 240 -15.96 -5.43 -14.20
N LYS A 241 -15.86 -5.42 -12.87
CA LYS A 241 -16.94 -5.07 -11.92
C LYS A 241 -16.69 -3.75 -11.18
N GLY A 242 -15.69 -2.99 -11.59
CA GLY A 242 -15.39 -1.64 -11.12
C GLY A 242 -16.18 -0.57 -11.87
N GLY A 243 -15.66 0.66 -11.85
CA GLY A 243 -16.22 1.82 -12.52
C GLY A 243 -16.28 1.64 -14.03
N ARG A 244 -17.19 2.38 -14.65
CA ARG A 244 -17.34 2.33 -16.11
C ARG A 244 -16.17 2.99 -16.83
N GLY A 245 -15.76 2.41 -17.95
CA GLY A 245 -14.87 3.08 -18.88
C GLY A 245 -15.56 4.20 -19.67
N THR A 246 -14.78 5.12 -20.19
CA THR A 246 -15.25 6.23 -21.03
C THR A 246 -14.78 6.06 -22.47
N ASN A 247 -15.54 6.65 -23.42
CA ASN A 247 -15.24 6.61 -24.86
C ASN A 247 -15.05 5.18 -25.42
N GLY A 248 -15.83 4.20 -24.92
CA GLY A 248 -15.70 2.80 -25.33
C GLY A 248 -14.61 2.01 -24.62
N GLY A 249 -14.01 2.57 -23.57
CA GLY A 249 -13.05 1.86 -22.71
C GLY A 249 -13.73 0.76 -21.88
N SER A 250 -12.93 -0.22 -21.44
CA SER A 250 -13.39 -1.29 -20.55
C SER A 250 -13.69 -0.76 -19.14
N ASN A 251 -14.54 -1.47 -18.42
CA ASN A 251 -14.73 -1.21 -17.00
C ASN A 251 -13.43 -1.47 -16.22
N GLY A 252 -13.30 -0.81 -15.07
CA GLY A 252 -12.33 -1.15 -14.03
C GLY A 252 -12.68 -2.48 -13.38
N ASP A 253 -11.90 -2.85 -12.39
CA ASP A 253 -12.10 -4.07 -11.61
C ASP A 253 -12.65 -3.75 -10.23
N LEU A 254 -13.29 -4.75 -9.61
CA LEU A 254 -13.66 -4.69 -8.22
C LEU A 254 -12.63 -5.47 -7.41
N PHE A 255 -12.01 -4.79 -6.45
CA PHE A 255 -11.16 -5.41 -5.44
C PHE A 255 -11.97 -5.63 -4.17
N VAL A 256 -12.04 -6.88 -3.74
CA VAL A 256 -12.73 -7.26 -2.51
C VAL A 256 -11.66 -7.51 -1.44
N GLU A 257 -11.56 -6.58 -0.49
CA GLU A 257 -10.65 -6.67 0.65
C GLU A 257 -11.28 -7.52 1.75
N ILE A 258 -10.57 -8.53 2.18
CA ILE A 258 -11.03 -9.48 3.18
C ILE A 258 -10.70 -8.96 4.58
N HIS A 259 -11.71 -8.81 5.42
CA HIS A 259 -11.56 -8.52 6.84
C HIS A 259 -11.93 -9.74 7.66
N ILE A 260 -10.95 -10.27 8.40
CA ILE A 260 -11.13 -11.44 9.24
C ILE A 260 -11.62 -11.00 10.61
N LYS A 261 -12.78 -11.52 11.02
CA LYS A 261 -13.30 -11.28 12.37
C LYS A 261 -12.37 -11.91 13.41
N ASN A 262 -12.01 -11.13 14.42
CA ASN A 262 -11.18 -11.60 15.51
C ASN A 262 -11.79 -12.83 16.20
N ASN A 263 -10.96 -13.83 16.46
CA ASN A 263 -11.29 -14.96 17.31
C ASN A 263 -10.69 -14.69 18.70
N THR A 264 -11.44 -14.99 19.75
CA THR A 264 -10.97 -14.78 21.13
C THR A 264 -10.08 -15.90 21.65
N GLU A 265 -10.16 -17.08 21.03
CA GLU A 265 -9.44 -18.28 21.49
C GLU A 265 -8.15 -18.52 20.73
N PHE A 266 -8.22 -18.42 19.38
CA PHE A 266 -7.08 -18.61 18.51
C PHE A 266 -6.43 -17.28 18.13
N VAL A 267 -5.16 -17.15 18.40
CA VAL A 267 -4.34 -16.01 17.90
C VAL A 267 -3.55 -16.49 16.69
N ARG A 268 -3.74 -15.84 15.55
CA ARG A 268 -3.03 -16.19 14.31
C ARG A 268 -1.85 -15.24 14.09
N GLU A 269 -0.67 -15.81 13.85
CA GLU A 269 0.51 -15.08 13.39
C GLU A 269 0.98 -15.69 12.05
N VAL A 270 0.68 -15.00 10.97
CA VAL A 270 0.94 -15.45 9.59
C VAL A 270 0.31 -16.82 9.33
N LYS A 271 1.07 -17.90 9.44
CA LYS A 271 0.59 -19.29 9.26
C LYS A 271 0.52 -20.08 10.56
N ASN A 272 1.03 -19.56 11.66
CA ASN A 272 1.01 -20.22 12.95
C ASN A 272 -0.21 -19.81 13.77
N ILE A 273 -0.66 -20.73 14.61
CA ILE A 273 -1.78 -20.52 15.52
C ILE A 273 -1.27 -20.68 16.96
N TYR A 274 -1.70 -19.77 17.82
CA TYR A 274 -1.42 -19.81 19.26
C TYR A 274 -2.73 -20.01 20.00
N LEU A 275 -2.73 -20.94 20.95
CA LEU A 275 -3.86 -21.24 21.80
C LEU A 275 -3.36 -21.35 23.25
N THR A 276 -4.02 -20.68 24.18
CA THR A 276 -3.75 -20.87 25.60
C THR A 276 -4.65 -21.96 26.14
N VAL A 277 -4.03 -23.00 26.69
CA VAL A 277 -4.72 -24.19 27.20
C VAL A 277 -4.63 -24.21 28.72
N PRO A 278 -5.76 -24.02 29.43
CA PRO A 278 -5.77 -24.11 30.89
C PRO A 278 -5.77 -25.59 31.30
N ILE A 279 -4.89 -25.94 32.24
CA ILE A 279 -4.86 -27.25 32.88
C ILE A 279 -4.86 -27.11 34.39
N SER A 280 -5.30 -28.13 35.12
CA SER A 280 -5.26 -28.10 36.58
C SER A 280 -3.81 -28.23 37.09
N SER A 281 -3.56 -27.77 38.32
CA SER A 281 -2.27 -27.94 38.95
C SER A 281 -1.94 -29.42 39.25
N ILE A 282 -2.96 -30.24 39.41
CA ILE A 282 -2.84 -31.69 39.60
C ILE A 282 -2.39 -32.36 38.30
N ASP A 283 -3.07 -32.06 37.19
CA ASP A 283 -2.74 -32.56 35.86
C ASP A 283 -1.35 -32.11 35.42
N ALA A 284 -0.98 -30.87 35.69
CA ALA A 284 0.36 -30.36 35.43
C ALA A 284 1.44 -31.12 36.22
N THR A 285 1.13 -31.56 37.41
CA THR A 285 2.07 -32.29 38.31
C THR A 285 2.19 -33.74 37.91
N LEU A 286 1.07 -34.44 37.69
CA LEU A 286 1.02 -35.86 37.44
C LEU A 286 1.17 -36.21 35.93
N GLY A 287 0.93 -35.27 35.06
CA GLY A 287 0.76 -35.49 33.64
C GLY A 287 -0.64 -35.94 33.30
N CYS A 288 -1.09 -35.64 32.10
CA CYS A 288 -2.43 -35.97 31.62
C CYS A 288 -2.43 -36.10 30.08
N GLU A 289 -3.52 -36.60 29.56
CA GLU A 289 -3.86 -36.52 28.15
C GLU A 289 -5.08 -35.60 28.00
N ILE A 290 -4.99 -34.64 27.08
CA ILE A 290 -6.05 -33.66 26.84
C ILE A 290 -6.39 -33.59 25.37
N ASP A 291 -7.65 -33.42 25.02
CA ASP A 291 -8.07 -33.17 23.67
C ASP A 291 -8.09 -31.65 23.45
N VAL A 292 -7.30 -31.21 22.49
CA VAL A 292 -7.11 -29.78 22.19
C VAL A 292 -7.68 -29.48 20.84
N PRO A 293 -8.53 -28.44 20.73
CA PRO A 293 -9.04 -28.01 19.44
C PRO A 293 -7.92 -27.43 18.57
N THR A 294 -7.87 -27.85 17.32
CA THR A 294 -7.02 -27.23 16.32
C THR A 294 -7.86 -26.72 15.16
N VAL A 295 -7.29 -25.84 14.33
CA VAL A 295 -7.97 -25.34 13.14
C VAL A 295 -8.28 -26.43 12.10
N GLN A 296 -7.72 -27.64 12.29
CA GLN A 296 -7.91 -28.81 11.43
C GLN A 296 -8.71 -29.94 12.11
N GLY A 297 -9.24 -29.70 13.31
CA GLY A 297 -9.94 -30.71 14.13
C GLY A 297 -9.19 -30.98 15.43
N ASP A 298 -9.80 -31.74 16.34
CA ASP A 298 -9.27 -32.00 17.66
C ASP A 298 -8.06 -32.96 17.62
N VAL A 299 -7.11 -32.77 18.53
CA VAL A 299 -5.90 -33.57 18.65
C VAL A 299 -5.66 -33.88 20.12
N THR A 300 -5.49 -35.16 20.45
CA THR A 300 -5.09 -35.58 21.80
C THR A 300 -3.60 -35.31 22.01
N VAL A 301 -3.30 -34.55 23.07
CA VAL A 301 -1.95 -34.10 23.43
C VAL A 301 -1.58 -34.65 24.80
N LYS A 302 -0.43 -35.26 24.89
CA LYS A 302 0.12 -35.75 26.17
C LYS A 302 0.93 -34.66 26.86
N ILE A 303 0.52 -34.32 28.05
CA ILE A 303 1.21 -33.38 28.95
C ILE A 303 2.13 -34.18 29.86
N ALA A 304 3.42 -33.86 29.84
CA ALA A 304 4.40 -34.52 30.69
C ALA A 304 4.24 -34.16 32.17
N PRO A 305 4.50 -35.08 33.10
CA PRO A 305 4.52 -34.72 34.51
C PRO A 305 5.51 -33.60 34.84
N GLY A 306 5.10 -32.71 35.71
CA GLY A 306 5.91 -31.52 36.10
C GLY A 306 5.94 -30.40 35.08
N THR A 307 5.01 -30.36 34.11
CA THR A 307 4.89 -29.28 33.14
C THR A 307 4.60 -27.95 33.85
N GLN A 308 5.41 -26.96 33.54
CA GLN A 308 5.30 -25.62 34.16
C GLN A 308 4.33 -24.72 33.38
N SER A 309 3.70 -23.78 34.12
CA SER A 309 2.90 -22.74 33.47
C SER A 309 3.77 -21.88 32.54
N GLY A 310 3.25 -21.55 31.36
CA GLY A 310 4.00 -20.86 30.31
C GLY A 310 4.75 -21.78 29.35
N THR A 311 4.83 -23.10 29.63
CA THR A 311 5.42 -24.07 28.71
C THR A 311 4.67 -24.04 27.39
N THR A 312 5.42 -24.03 26.27
CA THR A 312 4.83 -24.03 24.92
C THR A 312 5.07 -25.37 24.23
N LEU A 313 4.00 -26.01 23.83
CA LEU A 313 4.02 -27.25 23.06
C LEU A 313 3.72 -26.96 21.58
N ARG A 314 4.47 -27.56 20.67
CA ARG A 314 4.31 -27.38 19.24
C ARG A 314 3.59 -28.56 18.61
N LEU A 315 2.49 -28.31 17.94
CA LEU A 315 1.78 -29.26 17.10
C LEU A 315 2.15 -29.01 15.63
N LYS A 316 3.08 -29.80 15.12
CA LYS A 316 3.62 -29.65 13.76
C LYS A 316 2.53 -29.83 12.71
N GLY A 317 2.46 -28.88 11.76
CA GLY A 317 1.54 -28.93 10.63
C GLY A 317 0.07 -28.71 10.98
N LYS A 318 -0.27 -28.29 12.23
CA LYS A 318 -1.65 -28.04 12.68
C LYS A 318 -2.05 -26.56 12.62
N GLY A 319 -1.26 -25.74 11.97
CA GLY A 319 -1.56 -24.33 11.71
C GLY A 319 -2.34 -24.12 10.41
N VAL A 320 -2.22 -22.93 9.87
CA VAL A 320 -2.93 -22.45 8.68
C VAL A 320 -2.20 -22.87 7.42
N LYS A 321 -2.96 -23.22 6.37
CA LYS A 321 -2.42 -23.50 5.04
C LYS A 321 -1.81 -22.25 4.42
N ASN A 322 -0.70 -22.41 3.74
CA ASN A 322 -0.13 -21.33 2.95
C ASN A 322 -0.99 -21.08 1.70
N VAL A 323 -1.39 -19.82 1.46
CA VAL A 323 -2.26 -19.45 0.32
C VAL A 323 -1.64 -19.82 -1.04
N ARG A 324 -0.30 -19.70 -1.17
CA ARG A 324 0.42 -19.97 -2.43
C ARG A 324 1.14 -21.31 -2.47
N GLY A 325 1.04 -22.10 -1.41
CA GLY A 325 1.75 -23.36 -1.27
C GLY A 325 0.88 -24.49 -0.73
N SER A 326 1.48 -25.66 -0.57
CA SER A 326 0.83 -26.83 0.03
C SER A 326 1.22 -27.04 1.49
N ASP A 327 2.15 -26.23 2.01
CA ASP A 327 2.64 -26.33 3.38
C ASP A 327 1.65 -25.72 4.38
N TYR A 328 1.69 -26.26 5.60
CA TYR A 328 0.92 -25.76 6.75
C TYR A 328 1.86 -25.18 7.78
N GLY A 329 1.39 -24.18 8.50
CA GLY A 329 2.05 -23.72 9.71
C GLY A 329 1.87 -24.68 10.87
N ASP A 330 2.28 -24.26 12.04
CA ASP A 330 2.18 -25.05 13.27
C ASP A 330 1.17 -24.41 14.24
N GLN A 331 0.64 -25.22 15.15
CA GLN A 331 -0.10 -24.71 16.28
C GLN A 331 0.76 -24.80 17.54
N PHE A 332 0.79 -23.72 18.29
CA PHE A 332 1.51 -23.60 19.57
C PHE A 332 0.52 -23.52 20.71
N LEU A 333 0.66 -24.44 21.66
CA LEU A 333 -0.17 -24.53 22.85
C LEU A 333 0.61 -23.93 24.01
N LYS A 334 0.17 -22.79 24.53
CA LYS A 334 0.73 -22.21 25.73
C LYS A 334 -0.02 -22.77 26.95
N ILE A 335 0.64 -23.61 27.73
CA ILE A 335 0.04 -24.19 28.91
C ILE A 335 -0.12 -23.14 30.01
N GLU A 336 -1.31 -23.00 30.53
CA GLU A 336 -1.61 -22.14 31.66
C GLU A 336 -2.11 -22.99 32.83
N VAL A 337 -1.30 -23.12 33.88
CA VAL A 337 -1.69 -23.87 35.07
C VAL A 337 -2.66 -23.04 35.91
N LYS A 338 -3.89 -23.52 36.05
CA LYS A 338 -4.93 -22.91 36.88
C LYS A 338 -4.91 -23.54 38.28
N ILE A 339 -4.81 -22.70 39.25
CA ILE A 339 -4.93 -23.10 40.66
C ILE A 339 -6.38 -22.97 41.06
N PRO A 340 -7.00 -24.02 41.63
CA PRO A 340 -8.41 -23.98 42.02
C PRO A 340 -8.65 -22.93 43.10
N THR A 341 -9.64 -22.07 42.90
CA THR A 341 -10.02 -21.03 43.87
C THR A 341 -11.07 -21.52 44.86
N LYS A 342 -11.80 -22.57 44.53
CA LYS A 342 -12.81 -23.19 45.41
C LYS A 342 -12.45 -24.67 45.53
N LEU A 343 -12.35 -25.15 46.77
CA LEU A 343 -12.06 -26.54 47.10
C LEU A 343 -13.22 -27.13 47.87
N SER A 344 -13.56 -28.36 47.61
CA SER A 344 -14.42 -29.15 48.48
C SER A 344 -13.70 -29.50 49.77
N SER A 345 -14.44 -29.89 50.80
CA SER A 345 -13.83 -30.28 52.12
C SER A 345 -12.80 -31.40 51.97
N LYS A 346 -13.08 -32.36 51.07
CA LYS A 346 -12.17 -33.50 50.80
C LYS A 346 -10.91 -33.07 50.04
N GLU A 347 -11.04 -32.21 49.07
CA GLU A 347 -9.88 -31.68 48.34
C GLU A 347 -8.97 -30.87 49.27
N LYS A 348 -9.55 -30.05 50.13
CA LYS A 348 -8.80 -29.26 51.12
C LYS A 348 -7.99 -30.17 52.05
N GLU A 349 -8.60 -31.23 52.55
CA GLU A 349 -7.94 -32.22 53.40
C GLU A 349 -6.73 -32.85 52.65
N LEU A 350 -6.92 -33.27 51.40
CA LEU A 350 -5.83 -33.85 50.59
C LEU A 350 -4.71 -32.86 50.32
N TYR A 351 -5.01 -31.60 50.06
CA TYR A 351 -3.98 -30.56 49.91
C TYR A 351 -3.24 -30.29 51.23
N GLU A 352 -3.91 -30.34 52.37
CA GLU A 352 -3.26 -30.22 53.68
C GLU A 352 -2.34 -31.38 53.96
N GLN A 353 -2.75 -32.60 53.68
CA GLN A 353 -1.89 -33.79 53.79
C GLN A 353 -0.66 -33.67 52.91
N LEU A 354 -0.84 -33.22 51.62
CA LEU A 354 0.25 -33.02 50.68
C LEU A 354 1.24 -31.93 51.20
N ARG A 355 0.75 -30.87 51.81
CA ARG A 355 1.58 -29.81 52.44
C ARG A 355 2.48 -30.40 53.55
N HIS A 356 1.95 -31.30 54.38
CA HIS A 356 2.74 -31.94 55.42
C HIS A 356 3.85 -32.85 54.86
N VAL A 357 3.60 -33.53 53.76
CA VAL A 357 4.61 -34.35 53.06
C VAL A 357 5.71 -33.48 52.45
N GLN A 358 5.36 -32.34 51.83
CA GLN A 358 6.33 -31.42 51.22
C GLN A 358 7.15 -30.60 52.22
N GLY A 359 6.62 -30.32 53.42
CA GLY A 359 7.25 -29.46 54.44
C GLY A 359 8.61 -29.93 54.95
N LYS A 360 9.06 -31.16 54.62
CA LYS A 360 10.38 -31.69 54.95
C LYS A 360 11.46 -31.51 53.88
N LYS A 361 11.12 -31.03 52.67
CA LYS A 361 12.07 -30.72 51.61
C LYS A 361 12.13 -29.19 51.50
N GLY A 362 13.31 -28.58 51.57
CA GLY A 362 13.52 -27.12 51.61
C GLY A 362 12.59 -26.36 50.68
N SER A 363 11.99 -25.31 51.23
CA SER A 363 10.98 -24.51 50.51
C SER A 363 11.55 -23.97 49.17
N ILE A 364 10.72 -23.92 48.14
CA ILE A 364 11.04 -23.24 46.88
C ILE A 364 11.55 -21.82 47.15
N PHE A 365 11.02 -21.17 48.19
CA PHE A 365 11.44 -19.86 48.66
C PHE A 365 12.87 -19.84 49.24
N ASP A 366 13.34 -20.93 49.85
CA ASP A 366 14.71 -21.03 50.32
C ASP A 366 15.70 -21.16 49.15
N THR A 367 15.31 -21.82 48.09
CA THR A 367 16.09 -21.89 46.85
C THR A 367 16.16 -20.51 46.18
N PHE A 368 15.03 -19.79 46.12
CA PHE A 368 14.97 -18.40 45.66
C PHE A 368 15.87 -17.47 46.47
N LYS A 369 15.79 -17.52 47.80
CA LYS A 369 16.66 -16.72 48.68
C LYS A 369 18.15 -16.98 48.47
N LYS A 370 18.54 -18.20 48.15
CA LYS A 370 19.96 -18.55 47.90
C LYS A 370 20.50 -17.87 46.63
N GLN A 371 19.64 -17.60 45.61
CA GLN A 371 20.06 -16.91 44.38
C GLN A 371 20.40 -15.42 44.61
N PHE A 372 19.84 -14.79 45.65
CA PHE A 372 20.10 -13.37 46.00
C PHE A 372 21.19 -13.19 47.05
N LYS A 373 21.79 -14.26 47.55
CA LYS A 373 22.88 -14.21 48.54
C LYS A 373 24.27 -14.43 47.93
N LYS A 374 24.39 -14.25 46.59
CA LYS A 374 25.68 -14.20 45.87
C LYS A 374 26.09 -12.78 45.60
#